data_b74072458724a1fd1570763d57412730
#
_entry.id   b74072458724a1fd1570763d57412730
#
_cell.length_a   1.000
_cell.length_b   1.000
_cell.length_c   1.000
_cell.angle_alpha   90.00
_cell.angle_beta   90.00
_cell.angle_gamma   90.00
#
_symmetry.space_group_name_H-M   'P 1'
#
loop_
_entity.id
_entity.type
_entity.pdbx_description
1 polymer ?
#
loop_
_entity_poly.entity_id
_entity_poly.type
_entity_poly.pdbx_seq_one_letter_code
_entity_poly.pdbx_strand_id
1 'polypeptide(L)'
;MWPEVATDFGALEPGWITAKALFADKAAIAEYLDYEGSFHAGTDRKTCAAAMMADYSYMLSMATVPLFAGFAIVPDLSPAHVALKFYTTPLEHDGLSFEVRRAHVRFLSPAFFRGANGPAEEVLCDLYRRAIETHFDPLVKRLHGATGLSRSALWRLVADSIAGRFLDAGRRFDRLEPAKASAMTILKSPGSPLDNRQLHYFDLTVTDGGRREISRTFRA
;
A
#
# COMPACT_ATOMS: atom_id res chain seq x y z
N MET A 1 13.91 5.78 9.88
CA MET A 1 14.49 4.76 8.94
C MET A 1 13.31 4.00 8.35
N TRP A 2 13.19 3.87 7.03
CA TRP A 2 12.11 3.12 6.43
C TRP A 2 12.37 1.64 6.71
N PRO A 3 11.40 0.85 7.20
CA PRO A 3 11.55 -0.58 7.14
C PRO A 3 11.67 -0.95 5.66
N GLU A 4 12.81 -1.52 5.30
CA GLU A 4 13.15 -1.79 3.91
C GLU A 4 12.25 -2.91 3.38
N VAL A 5 11.19 -2.54 2.67
CA VAL A 5 10.58 -3.48 1.73
C VAL A 5 11.57 -3.58 0.58
N ALA A 6 12.39 -4.63 0.59
CA ALA A 6 13.29 -4.86 -0.52
C ALA A 6 12.44 -5.08 -1.78
N THR A 7 12.71 -4.25 -2.78
CA THR A 7 12.00 -4.26 -4.05
C THR A 7 13.00 -4.51 -5.16
N ASP A 8 12.77 -5.52 -5.98
CA ASP A 8 13.63 -5.86 -7.11
C ASP A 8 12.82 -6.27 -8.35
N PHE A 9 13.52 -6.51 -9.43
CA PHE A 9 13.02 -7.12 -10.66
C PHE A 9 13.74 -8.44 -10.89
N GLY A 10 13.01 -9.48 -11.27
CA GLY A 10 13.65 -10.77 -11.52
C GLY A 10 12.68 -11.90 -11.83
N ALA A 11 13.22 -13.08 -12.03
CA ALA A 11 12.41 -14.28 -12.23
C ALA A 11 11.81 -14.78 -10.91
N LEU A 12 10.77 -15.59 -11.03
CA LEU A 12 10.19 -16.29 -9.88
C LEU A 12 11.17 -17.39 -9.42
N GLU A 13 11.58 -17.31 -8.17
CA GLU A 13 12.52 -18.24 -7.55
C GLU A 13 11.85 -19.05 -6.42
N PRO A 14 12.46 -20.16 -5.96
CA PRO A 14 11.96 -20.89 -4.79
C PRO A 14 11.76 -19.99 -3.56
N GLY A 15 10.67 -20.21 -2.86
CA GLY A 15 10.28 -19.41 -1.68
C GLY A 15 9.54 -18.11 -2.00
N TRP A 16 9.36 -17.78 -3.28
CA TRP A 16 8.50 -16.69 -3.72
C TRP A 16 7.12 -17.22 -4.14
N ILE A 17 6.08 -16.46 -3.86
CA ILE A 17 4.72 -16.73 -4.30
C ILE A 17 4.19 -15.54 -5.10
N THR A 18 3.54 -15.78 -6.24
CA THR A 18 2.87 -14.68 -6.96
C THR A 18 1.64 -14.22 -6.20
N ALA A 19 1.32 -12.93 -6.30
CA ALA A 19 0.10 -12.39 -5.71
C ALA A 19 -1.14 -13.12 -6.24
N LYS A 20 -1.14 -13.51 -7.55
CA LYS A 20 -2.20 -14.31 -8.15
C LYS A 20 -2.37 -15.66 -7.44
N ALA A 21 -1.29 -16.38 -7.17
CA ALA A 21 -1.34 -17.67 -6.48
C ALA A 21 -1.81 -17.49 -5.03
N LEU A 22 -1.26 -16.51 -4.29
CA LEU A 22 -1.69 -16.19 -2.93
C LEU A 22 -3.19 -15.89 -2.84
N PHE A 23 -3.71 -15.04 -3.74
CA PHE A 23 -5.13 -14.64 -3.72
C PHE A 23 -6.07 -15.77 -4.10
N ALA A 24 -5.61 -16.73 -4.92
CA ALA A 24 -6.39 -17.90 -5.31
C ALA A 24 -6.43 -18.96 -4.20
N ASP A 25 -5.39 -19.06 -3.38
CA ASP A 25 -5.23 -20.09 -2.35
C ASP A 25 -6.04 -19.74 -1.09
N LYS A 26 -7.12 -20.50 -0.85
CA LYS A 26 -7.96 -20.33 0.35
C LYS A 26 -7.22 -20.67 1.63
N ALA A 27 -6.34 -21.68 1.60
CA ALA A 27 -5.61 -22.13 2.78
C ALA A 27 -4.56 -21.08 3.17
N ALA A 28 -3.82 -20.54 2.21
CA ALA A 28 -2.85 -19.46 2.46
C ALA A 28 -3.52 -18.19 3.03
N ILE A 29 -4.69 -17.82 2.51
CA ILE A 29 -5.47 -16.70 3.07
C ILE A 29 -5.94 -17.00 4.49
N ALA A 30 -6.43 -18.22 4.77
CA ALA A 30 -6.86 -18.61 6.11
C ALA A 30 -5.69 -18.57 7.10
N GLU A 31 -4.54 -19.10 6.72
CA GLU A 31 -3.30 -19.05 7.51
C GLU A 31 -2.87 -17.62 7.81
N TYR A 32 -2.96 -16.72 6.81
CA TYR A 32 -2.64 -15.31 7.03
C TYR A 32 -3.60 -14.67 8.04
N LEU A 33 -4.90 -14.94 7.91
CA LEU A 33 -5.91 -14.43 8.86
C LEU A 33 -5.72 -15.00 10.27
N ASP A 34 -5.29 -16.26 10.39
CA ASP A 34 -4.98 -16.89 11.70
C ASP A 34 -3.75 -16.25 12.32
N TYR A 35 -2.72 -15.94 11.52
CA TYR A 35 -1.56 -15.18 11.95
C TYR A 35 -1.95 -13.81 12.52
N GLU A 36 -2.76 -13.03 11.79
CA GLU A 36 -3.24 -11.72 12.28
C GLU A 36 -4.06 -11.86 13.58
N GLY A 37 -4.87 -12.89 13.69
CA GLY A 37 -5.65 -13.19 14.89
C GLY A 37 -4.82 -13.64 16.09
N SER A 38 -3.58 -14.06 15.89
CA SER A 38 -2.71 -14.55 16.98
C SER A 38 -2.17 -13.43 17.89
N PHE A 39 -2.16 -12.19 17.42
CA PHE A 39 -1.62 -11.06 18.19
C PHE A 39 -2.51 -10.62 19.35
N HIS A 40 -3.83 -10.83 19.25
CA HIS A 40 -4.78 -10.42 20.28
C HIS A 40 -5.89 -11.46 20.44
N ALA A 41 -6.03 -12.00 21.64
CA ALA A 41 -7.07 -12.95 21.96
C ALA A 41 -8.46 -12.34 21.69
N GLY A 42 -9.34 -13.09 21.03
CA GLY A 42 -10.70 -12.66 20.71
C GLY A 42 -10.83 -11.76 19.47
N THR A 43 -9.77 -11.56 18.72
CA THR A 43 -9.83 -10.83 17.45
C THR A 43 -10.76 -11.55 16.46
N ASP A 44 -11.75 -10.83 15.94
CA ASP A 44 -12.68 -11.40 14.98
C ASP A 44 -12.06 -11.47 13.56
N ARG A 45 -12.66 -12.30 12.69
CA ARG A 45 -12.18 -12.49 11.31
C ARG A 45 -12.21 -11.22 10.47
N LYS A 46 -13.09 -10.27 10.74
CA LYS A 46 -13.14 -8.98 10.01
C LYS A 46 -11.95 -8.10 10.37
N THR A 47 -11.59 -8.08 11.65
CA THR A 47 -10.42 -7.37 12.14
C THR A 47 -9.13 -7.98 11.57
N CYS A 48 -9.02 -9.32 11.52
CA CYS A 48 -7.91 -10.00 10.87
C CYS A 48 -7.80 -9.64 9.38
N ALA A 49 -8.94 -9.57 8.66
CA ALA A 49 -8.95 -9.17 7.25
C ALA A 49 -8.56 -7.70 7.05
N ALA A 50 -8.93 -6.83 7.97
CA ALA A 50 -8.52 -5.43 7.94
C ALA A 50 -7.00 -5.30 8.17
N ALA A 51 -6.43 -6.03 9.13
CA ALA A 51 -5.00 -6.07 9.39
C ALA A 51 -4.22 -6.61 8.18
N MET A 52 -4.61 -7.76 7.65
CA MET A 52 -4.01 -8.33 6.43
C MET A 52 -4.06 -7.35 5.25
N MET A 53 -5.21 -6.69 5.02
CA MET A 53 -5.33 -5.72 3.92
C MET A 53 -4.43 -4.51 4.15
N ALA A 54 -4.37 -3.99 5.37
CA ALA A 54 -3.52 -2.85 5.72
C ALA A 54 -2.03 -3.19 5.52
N ASP A 55 -1.57 -4.34 6.02
CA ASP A 55 -0.18 -4.78 5.88
C ASP A 55 0.19 -5.05 4.42
N TYR A 56 -0.67 -5.75 3.68
CA TYR A 56 -0.44 -6.03 2.28
C TYR A 56 -0.39 -4.73 1.44
N SER A 57 -1.34 -3.83 1.69
CA SER A 57 -1.39 -2.52 1.02
C SER A 57 -0.17 -1.67 1.35
N TYR A 58 0.29 -1.72 2.60
CA TYR A 58 1.51 -1.06 3.03
C TYR A 58 2.72 -1.57 2.23
N MET A 59 2.93 -2.89 2.17
CA MET A 59 4.07 -3.50 1.48
C MET A 59 4.10 -3.13 -0.01
N LEU A 60 2.95 -3.26 -0.70
CA LEU A 60 2.89 -2.93 -2.12
C LEU A 60 3.06 -1.42 -2.37
N SER A 61 2.47 -0.57 -1.55
CA SER A 61 2.61 0.88 -1.68
C SER A 61 4.05 1.34 -1.41
N MET A 62 4.75 0.70 -0.48
CA MET A 62 6.19 0.94 -0.24
C MET A 62 7.05 0.59 -1.46
N ALA A 63 6.67 -0.45 -2.20
CA ALA A 63 7.38 -0.85 -3.40
C ALA A 63 7.08 0.05 -4.62
N THR A 64 5.88 0.62 -4.71
CA THR A 64 5.37 1.25 -5.94
C THR A 64 5.30 2.77 -5.90
N VAL A 65 4.89 3.36 -4.77
CA VAL A 65 4.75 4.83 -4.67
C VAL A 65 6.08 5.58 -4.83
N PRO A 66 7.22 5.11 -4.30
CA PRO A 66 8.50 5.76 -4.56
C PRO A 66 8.90 5.72 -6.04
N LEU A 67 8.58 4.64 -6.78
CA LEU A 67 8.81 4.56 -8.22
C LEU A 67 7.97 5.59 -8.97
N PHE A 68 6.71 5.74 -8.59
CA PHE A 68 5.82 6.74 -9.17
C PHE A 68 6.26 8.16 -8.84
N ALA A 69 6.37 8.50 -7.54
CA ALA A 69 6.60 9.87 -7.08
C ALA A 69 8.02 10.38 -7.38
N GLY A 70 9.02 9.48 -7.32
CA GLY A 70 10.41 9.83 -7.55
C GLY A 70 10.84 9.77 -9.02
N PHE A 71 10.29 8.83 -9.78
CA PHE A 71 10.80 8.48 -11.10
C PHE A 71 9.75 8.48 -12.21
N ALA A 72 8.48 8.78 -11.90
CA ALA A 72 7.35 8.71 -12.83
C ALA A 72 7.22 7.33 -13.51
N ILE A 73 7.43 6.25 -12.73
CA ILE A 73 7.37 4.87 -13.20
C ILE A 73 6.16 4.16 -12.58
N VAL A 74 5.38 3.48 -13.41
CA VAL A 74 4.33 2.55 -13.02
C VAL A 74 4.74 1.16 -13.50
N PRO A 75 5.15 0.24 -12.60
CA PRO A 75 5.45 -1.13 -12.97
C PRO A 75 4.17 -1.90 -13.31
N ASP A 76 4.31 -3.04 -13.99
CA ASP A 76 3.21 -3.97 -14.19
C ASP A 76 2.80 -4.60 -12.85
N LEU A 77 1.67 -4.14 -12.31
CA LEU A 77 1.11 -4.60 -11.05
C LEU A 77 0.10 -5.73 -11.20
N SER A 78 -0.04 -6.34 -12.38
CA SER A 78 -0.94 -7.50 -12.49
C SER A 78 -0.55 -8.56 -11.45
N PRO A 79 -1.52 -9.21 -10.77
CA PRO A 79 -1.21 -10.18 -9.70
C PRO A 79 -0.31 -11.34 -10.13
N ALA A 80 -0.26 -11.63 -11.43
CA ALA A 80 0.63 -12.65 -12.00
C ALA A 80 2.10 -12.20 -12.07
N HIS A 81 2.35 -10.90 -12.08
CA HIS A 81 3.68 -10.31 -12.25
C HIS A 81 4.25 -9.66 -10.98
N VAL A 82 3.52 -9.74 -9.87
CA VAL A 82 4.01 -9.37 -8.55
C VAL A 82 4.23 -10.62 -7.73
N ALA A 83 5.44 -10.82 -7.23
CA ALA A 83 5.79 -11.92 -6.33
C ALA A 83 6.18 -11.39 -4.96
N LEU A 84 5.95 -12.20 -3.95
CA LEU A 84 6.17 -11.91 -2.54
C LEU A 84 7.02 -13.01 -1.92
N LYS A 85 7.94 -12.62 -1.04
CA LYS A 85 8.64 -13.55 -0.16
C LYS A 85 8.46 -13.06 1.26
N PHE A 86 7.61 -13.77 2.02
CA PHE A 86 7.30 -13.41 3.39
C PHE A 86 8.45 -13.73 4.35
N TYR A 87 8.61 -12.89 5.35
CA TYR A 87 9.51 -13.07 6.49
C TYR A 87 8.92 -12.38 7.72
N THR A 88 9.40 -12.73 8.91
CA THR A 88 9.10 -12.04 10.15
C THR A 88 10.30 -11.22 10.61
N THR A 89 10.03 -10.08 11.21
CA THR A 89 11.07 -9.21 11.77
C THR A 89 10.59 -8.60 13.08
N PRO A 90 11.45 -8.45 14.09
CA PRO A 90 11.08 -7.74 15.30
C PRO A 90 10.82 -6.26 15.00
N LEU A 91 9.78 -5.72 15.61
CA LEU A 91 9.46 -4.30 15.63
C LEU A 91 9.42 -3.85 17.07
N GLU A 92 10.18 -2.81 17.39
CA GLU A 92 10.13 -2.14 18.68
C GLU A 92 9.29 -0.87 18.58
N HIS A 93 8.30 -0.75 19.44
CA HIS A 93 7.46 0.43 19.55
C HIS A 93 7.09 0.65 21.02
N ASP A 94 7.36 1.85 21.55
CA ASP A 94 7.09 2.26 22.94
C ASP A 94 7.64 1.26 23.98
N GLY A 95 8.82 0.70 23.74
CA GLY A 95 9.48 -0.25 24.64
C GLY A 95 8.91 -1.67 24.61
N LEU A 96 7.96 -1.93 23.71
CA LEU A 96 7.44 -3.27 23.44
C LEU A 96 8.08 -3.82 22.17
N SER A 97 8.50 -5.09 22.22
CA SER A 97 8.97 -5.82 21.03
C SER A 97 7.94 -6.85 20.60
N PHE A 98 7.59 -6.83 19.33
CA PHE A 98 6.69 -7.80 18.71
C PHE A 98 7.15 -8.16 17.31
N GLU A 99 6.85 -9.38 16.88
CA GLU A 99 7.15 -9.80 15.52
C GLU A 99 6.07 -9.30 14.55
N VAL A 100 6.51 -8.75 13.42
CA VAL A 100 5.61 -8.35 12.33
C VAL A 100 5.95 -9.13 11.07
N ARG A 101 4.92 -9.54 10.33
CA ARG A 101 5.10 -10.15 9.01
C ARG A 101 5.37 -9.03 8.00
N ARG A 102 6.37 -9.26 7.17
CA ARG A 102 6.74 -8.41 6.05
C ARG A 102 6.93 -9.25 4.80
N ALA A 103 7.03 -8.62 3.65
CA ALA A 103 7.43 -9.31 2.44
C ALA A 103 8.41 -8.47 1.63
N HIS A 104 9.37 -9.14 1.01
CA HIS A 104 10.04 -8.60 -0.15
C HIS A 104 9.07 -8.63 -1.32
N VAL A 105 9.10 -7.60 -2.16
CA VAL A 105 8.25 -7.47 -3.35
C VAL A 105 9.14 -7.56 -4.59
N ARG A 106 8.81 -8.45 -5.52
CA ARG A 106 9.52 -8.63 -6.78
C ARG A 106 8.57 -8.44 -7.96
N PHE A 107 8.98 -7.62 -8.90
CA PHE A 107 8.29 -7.49 -10.18
C PHE A 107 8.88 -8.49 -11.17
N LEU A 108 8.04 -9.40 -11.68
CA LEU A 108 8.44 -10.48 -12.58
C LEU A 108 8.47 -10.02 -14.05
N SER A 109 7.80 -8.91 -14.35
CA SER A 109 7.76 -8.32 -15.68
C SER A 109 8.68 -7.10 -15.73
N PRO A 110 9.56 -6.97 -16.75
CA PRO A 110 10.32 -5.75 -16.98
C PRO A 110 9.47 -4.63 -17.58
N ALA A 111 8.18 -4.89 -17.90
CA ALA A 111 7.29 -3.89 -18.46
C ALA A 111 6.92 -2.84 -17.40
N PHE A 112 7.06 -1.59 -17.79
CA PHE A 112 6.64 -0.44 -17.00
C PHE A 112 6.21 0.71 -17.90
N PHE A 113 5.32 1.54 -17.39
CA PHE A 113 5.02 2.83 -18.01
C PHE A 113 5.91 3.89 -17.37
N ARG A 114 6.51 4.72 -18.20
CA ARG A 114 7.31 5.85 -17.74
C ARG A 114 6.75 7.12 -18.36
N GLY A 115 6.50 8.11 -17.52
CA GLY A 115 6.22 9.46 -17.99
C GLY A 115 7.49 10.01 -18.65
N ALA A 116 7.48 10.14 -19.99
CA ALA A 116 8.51 10.88 -20.69
C ALA A 116 8.17 12.34 -20.62
N ASN A 117 9.08 13.20 -20.19
CA ASN A 117 9.04 14.67 -20.28
C ASN A 117 7.61 15.27 -20.40
N GLY A 118 6.74 14.95 -19.41
CA GLY A 118 5.46 15.60 -19.25
C GLY A 118 4.28 15.18 -20.15
N PRO A 119 4.03 13.89 -20.47
CA PRO A 119 2.63 13.61 -20.70
C PRO A 119 1.96 13.75 -19.34
N ALA A 120 0.94 14.48 -19.40
CA ALA A 120 -0.04 14.71 -18.41
C ALA A 120 0.14 13.75 -17.23
N GLU A 121 0.56 14.27 -16.10
CA GLU A 121 0.57 13.61 -14.81
C GLU A 121 -0.73 12.82 -14.58
N GLU A 122 -1.85 13.31 -15.12
CA GLU A 122 -3.16 12.65 -15.16
C GLU A 122 -3.16 11.27 -15.83
N VAL A 123 -2.50 11.11 -16.99
CA VAL A 123 -2.44 9.80 -17.68
C VAL A 123 -1.67 8.80 -16.82
N LEU A 124 -0.57 9.24 -16.20
CA LEU A 124 0.22 8.38 -15.33
C LEU A 124 -0.54 8.04 -14.04
N CYS A 125 -1.25 9.00 -13.45
CA CYS A 125 -2.14 8.79 -12.32
C CYS A 125 -3.25 7.79 -12.64
N ASP A 126 -3.88 7.88 -13.82
CA ASP A 126 -4.90 6.94 -14.26
C ASP A 126 -4.32 5.52 -14.47
N LEU A 127 -3.15 5.41 -15.08
CA LEU A 127 -2.46 4.13 -15.24
C LEU A 127 -2.13 3.49 -13.89
N TYR A 128 -1.57 4.25 -12.96
CA TYR A 128 -1.27 3.76 -11.60
C TYR A 128 -2.54 3.34 -10.87
N ARG A 129 -3.60 4.17 -10.91
CA ARG A 129 -4.90 3.84 -10.32
C ARG A 129 -5.44 2.51 -10.84
N ARG A 130 -5.49 2.32 -12.17
CA ARG A 130 -5.96 1.07 -12.79
C ARG A 130 -5.09 -0.13 -12.42
N ALA A 131 -3.78 0.06 -12.35
CA ALA A 131 -2.87 -1.00 -11.95
C ALA A 131 -3.15 -1.45 -10.51
N ILE A 132 -3.35 -0.51 -9.59
CA ILE A 132 -3.74 -0.78 -8.19
C ILE A 132 -5.11 -1.47 -8.13
N GLU A 133 -6.12 -0.97 -8.84
CA GLU A 133 -7.45 -1.58 -8.87
C GLU A 133 -7.39 -3.03 -9.37
N THR A 134 -6.68 -3.26 -10.46
CA THR A 134 -6.50 -4.61 -11.03
C THR A 134 -5.79 -5.54 -10.06
N HIS A 135 -4.81 -5.03 -9.34
CA HIS A 135 -4.05 -5.82 -8.38
C HIS A 135 -4.89 -6.23 -7.17
N PHE A 136 -5.59 -5.26 -6.57
CA PHE A 136 -6.29 -5.49 -5.30
C PHE A 136 -7.69 -6.12 -5.44
N ASP A 137 -8.37 -6.00 -6.59
CA ASP A 137 -9.74 -6.49 -6.74
C ASP A 137 -9.89 -8.00 -6.41
N PRO A 138 -8.99 -8.91 -6.84
CA PRO A 138 -9.07 -10.31 -6.44
C PRO A 138 -8.91 -10.53 -4.94
N LEU A 139 -8.00 -9.81 -4.27
CA LEU A 139 -7.79 -9.91 -2.83
C LEU A 139 -9.00 -9.37 -2.06
N VAL A 140 -9.54 -8.21 -2.46
CA VAL A 140 -10.76 -7.63 -1.88
C VAL A 140 -11.93 -8.60 -1.97
N LYS A 141 -12.15 -9.22 -3.14
CA LYS A 141 -13.19 -10.23 -3.33
C LYS A 141 -12.97 -11.44 -2.43
N ARG A 142 -11.73 -11.90 -2.31
CA ARG A 142 -11.36 -13.05 -1.48
C ARG A 142 -11.61 -12.79 -0.01
N LEU A 143 -11.10 -11.67 0.54
CA LEU A 143 -11.26 -11.31 1.95
C LEU A 143 -12.72 -11.01 2.30
N HIS A 144 -13.44 -10.31 1.43
CA HIS A 144 -14.89 -10.11 1.62
C HIS A 144 -15.63 -11.44 1.72
N GLY A 145 -15.38 -12.37 0.81
CA GLY A 145 -16.03 -13.69 0.80
C GLY A 145 -15.66 -14.56 2.00
N ALA A 146 -14.42 -14.43 2.51
CA ALA A 146 -13.94 -15.23 3.63
C ALA A 146 -14.38 -14.72 5.01
N THR A 147 -14.64 -13.41 5.15
CA THR A 147 -14.81 -12.77 6.47
C THR A 147 -16.08 -11.93 6.59
N GLY A 148 -16.72 -11.56 5.47
CA GLY A 148 -17.85 -10.64 5.46
C GLY A 148 -17.50 -9.17 5.71
N LEU A 149 -16.20 -8.80 5.79
CA LEU A 149 -15.79 -7.39 5.82
C LEU A 149 -16.17 -6.72 4.49
N SER A 150 -16.77 -5.53 4.54
CA SER A 150 -17.28 -4.90 3.33
C SER A 150 -16.15 -4.54 2.35
N ARG A 151 -16.44 -4.66 1.04
CA ARG A 151 -15.47 -4.29 0.00
C ARG A 151 -15.04 -2.83 0.13
N SER A 152 -15.97 -1.93 0.47
CA SER A 152 -15.64 -0.51 0.64
C SER A 152 -14.69 -0.27 1.81
N ALA A 153 -14.81 -1.02 2.91
CA ALA A 153 -13.86 -0.94 4.02
C ALA A 153 -12.46 -1.40 3.60
N LEU A 154 -12.38 -2.52 2.87
CA LEU A 154 -11.11 -3.03 2.34
C LEU A 154 -10.45 -2.02 1.38
N TRP A 155 -11.20 -1.42 0.48
CA TRP A 155 -10.68 -0.40 -0.44
C TRP A 155 -10.24 0.89 0.27
N ARG A 156 -10.89 1.26 1.38
CA ARG A 156 -10.44 2.41 2.19
C ARG A 156 -9.08 2.16 2.80
N LEU A 157 -8.77 0.93 3.25
CA LEU A 157 -7.45 0.58 3.77
C LEU A 157 -6.37 0.68 2.68
N VAL A 158 -6.68 0.23 1.46
CA VAL A 158 -5.79 0.42 0.30
C VAL A 158 -5.54 1.90 0.04
N ALA A 159 -6.60 2.70 -0.02
CA ALA A 159 -6.51 4.14 -0.27
C ALA A 159 -5.71 4.86 0.83
N ASP A 160 -5.92 4.50 2.10
CA ASP A 160 -5.16 5.08 3.22
C ASP A 160 -3.67 4.76 3.14
N SER A 161 -3.32 3.52 2.84
CA SER A 161 -1.91 3.12 2.66
C SER A 161 -1.24 3.91 1.55
N ILE A 162 -1.89 4.05 0.39
CA ILE A 162 -1.38 4.82 -0.74
C ILE A 162 -1.18 6.28 -0.35
N ALA A 163 -2.20 6.91 0.27
CA ALA A 163 -2.12 8.31 0.69
C ALA A 163 -0.94 8.55 1.64
N GLY A 164 -0.75 7.67 2.63
CA GLY A 164 0.38 7.76 3.54
C GLY A 164 1.73 7.67 2.83
N ARG A 165 1.86 6.75 1.88
CA ARG A 165 3.13 6.55 1.15
C ARG A 165 3.44 7.72 0.21
N PHE A 166 2.44 8.35 -0.38
CA PHE A 166 2.66 9.59 -1.15
C PHE A 166 3.20 10.73 -0.28
N LEU A 167 2.71 10.90 0.96
CA LEU A 167 3.27 11.87 1.90
C LEU A 167 4.75 11.58 2.20
N ASP A 168 5.04 10.33 2.49
CA ASP A 168 6.40 9.93 2.83
C ASP A 168 7.36 10.09 1.64
N ALA A 169 6.93 9.65 0.45
CA ALA A 169 7.71 9.82 -0.78
C ALA A 169 7.89 11.33 -1.11
N GLY A 170 6.81 12.12 -0.98
CA GLY A 170 6.87 13.56 -1.20
C GLY A 170 7.87 14.26 -0.30
N ARG A 171 7.91 13.90 0.98
CA ARG A 171 8.92 14.42 1.93
C ARG A 171 10.33 13.97 1.57
N ARG A 172 10.50 12.69 1.22
CA ARG A 172 11.82 12.12 0.90
C ARG A 172 12.43 12.71 -0.36
N PHE A 173 11.62 12.98 -1.36
CA PHE A 173 12.08 13.52 -2.65
C PHE A 173 11.98 15.05 -2.73
N ASP A 174 11.63 15.73 -1.62
CA ASP A 174 11.38 17.18 -1.57
C ASP A 174 10.35 17.63 -2.63
N ARG A 175 9.27 16.84 -2.76
CA ARG A 175 8.18 17.03 -3.73
C ARG A 175 6.81 16.83 -3.09
N LEU A 176 6.62 17.39 -1.89
CA LEU A 176 5.42 17.14 -1.08
C LEU A 176 4.13 17.54 -1.80
N GLU A 177 4.06 18.76 -2.33
CA GLU A 177 2.84 19.25 -3.00
C GLU A 177 2.51 18.50 -4.29
N PRO A 178 3.45 18.24 -5.22
CA PRO A 178 3.19 17.34 -6.34
C PRO A 178 2.74 15.93 -5.93
N ALA A 179 3.34 15.37 -4.89
CA ALA A 179 2.96 14.04 -4.40
C ALA A 179 1.53 14.03 -3.83
N LYS A 180 1.15 15.05 -3.06
CA LYS A 180 -0.23 15.23 -2.56
C LYS A 180 -1.23 15.38 -3.73
N ALA A 181 -0.91 16.19 -4.73
CA ALA A 181 -1.76 16.39 -5.90
C ALA A 181 -1.96 15.07 -6.67
N SER A 182 -0.89 14.33 -6.97
CA SER A 182 -0.97 13.02 -7.62
C SER A 182 -1.80 12.02 -6.81
N ALA A 183 -1.59 11.95 -5.50
CA ALA A 183 -2.38 11.09 -4.61
C ALA A 183 -3.87 11.44 -4.69
N MET A 184 -4.23 12.71 -4.63
CA MET A 184 -5.64 13.14 -4.70
C MET A 184 -6.25 12.83 -6.07
N THR A 185 -5.51 13.00 -7.17
CA THR A 185 -5.96 12.61 -8.51
C THR A 185 -6.27 11.11 -8.59
N ILE A 186 -5.42 10.28 -8.01
CA ILE A 186 -5.60 8.82 -7.96
C ILE A 186 -6.78 8.42 -7.06
N LEU A 187 -6.85 8.98 -5.85
CA LEU A 187 -7.73 8.54 -4.76
C LEU A 187 -9.11 9.24 -4.75
N LYS A 188 -9.30 10.26 -5.59
CA LYS A 188 -10.57 10.98 -5.74
C LYS A 188 -11.19 10.81 -7.13
N SER A 189 -10.71 9.82 -7.90
CA SER A 189 -11.24 9.55 -9.23
C SER A 189 -12.68 9.01 -9.14
N PRO A 190 -13.68 9.72 -9.70
CA PRO A 190 -15.07 9.31 -9.60
C PRO A 190 -15.31 7.91 -10.16
N GLY A 191 -16.06 7.08 -9.42
CA GLY A 191 -16.37 5.72 -9.81
C GLY A 191 -15.26 4.70 -9.54
N SER A 192 -14.09 5.13 -9.09
CA SER A 192 -13.03 4.25 -8.59
C SER A 192 -13.41 3.66 -7.23
N PRO A 193 -13.11 2.38 -6.96
CA PRO A 193 -13.26 1.82 -5.61
C PRO A 193 -12.32 2.47 -4.60
N LEU A 194 -11.26 3.16 -5.04
CA LEU A 194 -10.36 3.95 -4.20
C LEU A 194 -10.96 5.31 -3.79
N ASP A 195 -12.06 5.76 -4.43
CA ASP A 195 -12.67 7.04 -4.11
C ASP A 195 -13.21 7.04 -2.67
N ASN A 196 -12.41 7.63 -1.79
CA ASN A 196 -12.77 7.82 -0.38
C ASN A 196 -12.99 9.31 -0.11
N ARG A 197 -14.26 9.71 0.00
CA ARG A 197 -14.64 11.12 0.21
C ARG A 197 -14.10 11.71 1.50
N GLN A 198 -13.87 10.89 2.52
CA GLN A 198 -13.37 11.32 3.82
C GLN A 198 -11.84 11.53 3.82
N LEU A 199 -11.12 10.82 2.95
CA LEU A 199 -9.67 10.93 2.88
C LEU A 199 -9.25 12.31 2.38
N HIS A 200 -8.41 13.01 3.14
CA HIS A 200 -7.83 14.30 2.75
C HIS A 200 -6.50 14.53 3.47
N TYR A 201 -5.72 15.46 2.96
CA TYR A 201 -4.53 15.97 3.64
C TYR A 201 -4.86 17.27 4.36
N PHE A 202 -4.26 17.46 5.52
CA PHE A 202 -4.35 18.71 6.27
C PHE A 202 -3.00 19.05 6.89
N ASP A 203 -2.76 20.34 7.08
CA ASP A 203 -1.55 20.82 7.72
C ASP A 203 -1.86 21.19 9.17
N LEU A 204 -1.06 20.69 10.10
CA LEU A 204 -1.10 21.04 11.51
C LEU A 204 0.12 21.90 11.84
N THR A 205 -0.11 23.12 12.26
CA THR A 205 0.94 24.01 12.75
C THR A 205 0.91 24.02 14.28
N VAL A 206 2.02 23.67 14.90
CA VAL A 206 2.18 23.67 16.35
C VAL A 206 3.22 24.72 16.71
N THR A 207 2.87 25.59 17.65
CA THR A 207 3.79 26.61 18.19
C THR A 207 4.39 26.11 19.51
N ASP A 208 5.69 25.89 19.55
CA ASP A 208 6.40 25.51 20.76
C ASP A 208 6.73 26.77 21.58
N GLY A 209 5.89 27.05 22.59
CA GLY A 209 6.07 28.17 23.52
C GLY A 209 6.33 29.53 22.88
N GLY A 210 5.81 29.78 21.67
CA GLY A 210 6.01 31.00 20.92
C GLY A 210 7.36 31.16 20.23
N ARG A 211 8.21 30.11 20.25
CA ARG A 211 9.58 30.18 19.71
C ARG A 211 9.78 29.51 18.35
N ARG A 212 8.94 28.58 17.97
CA ARG A 212 9.08 27.86 16.71
C ARG A 212 7.73 27.34 16.22
N GLU A 213 7.39 27.64 14.98
CA GLU A 213 6.27 27.02 14.28
C GLU A 213 6.77 25.76 13.59
N ILE A 214 6.11 24.62 13.85
CA ILE A 214 6.34 23.35 13.17
C ILE A 214 5.04 23.01 12.44
N SER A 215 5.06 23.11 11.12
CA SER A 215 3.96 22.66 10.29
C SER A 215 4.24 21.25 9.77
N ARG A 216 3.26 20.35 9.90
CA ARG A 216 3.33 19.00 9.36
C ARG A 216 2.04 18.65 8.64
N THR A 217 2.16 18.04 7.48
CA THR A 217 1.02 17.51 6.73
C THR A 217 0.68 16.12 7.23
N PHE A 218 -0.59 15.90 7.47
CA PHE A 218 -1.17 14.61 7.87
C PHE A 218 -2.25 14.18 6.88
N ARG A 219 -2.65 12.92 6.94
CA ARG A 219 -3.85 12.41 6.29
C ARG A 219 -4.95 12.14 7.33
N ALA A 220 -6.18 12.31 6.94
CA ALA A 220 -7.38 11.95 7.70
C ALA A 220 -8.34 11.16 6.79
#